data_4841a9c4aa3f3db1d3a121d61ea6b2cd
#
_entry.id   4841a9c4aa3f3db1d3a121d61ea6b2cd
#
_cell.length_a   1.000
_cell.length_b   1.000
_cell.length_c   1.000
_cell.angle_alpha   90.00
_cell.angle_beta   90.00
_cell.angle_gamma   90.00
#
_symmetry.space_group_name_H-M   'P 1'
#
loop_
_entity.id
_entity.type
_entity.pdbx_description
1 polymer ?
#
loop_
_entity_poly.entity_id
_entity_poly.type
_entity_poly.pdbx_seq_one_letter_code
_entity_poly.pdbx_strand_id
1 'polypeptide(L)'
;MRSKTAIIPCLNFYILWSSYLSDSDGKSNHTDMMDDYSASAKALVAEMQAKAALSPTKAVAFQGAPGCNSNIAIQDLFPDSLPLPCFSFADALTAVKEGRAGRAMIPIENSLNGRVADMHFLLPESGLTIQAEYFLPINHCLVAPKGAGKITHVLSHPQALGQCRHWLQAHNIRALAHADTAGAAAEVADRKQTGLAALSPALAAKLYGLEILEKGIADGDTNITRFVVLAEADTNLQDLPPIRQNLSGKMMTSLLFTVKNTPSALLNAIKGFGDNQVNMTKLESYQHGASFSATQFYADVEGEPSEDKVARALDILHEN
;
A
#
# COMPACT_ATOMS: atom_id res chain seq x y z
N MET A 1 -5.03 -16.89 4.73
CA MET A 1 -6.27 -16.27 4.24
C MET A 1 -6.19 -16.24 2.73
N ARG A 2 -6.97 -17.06 2.01
CA ARG A 2 -7.21 -16.78 0.60
C ARG A 2 -8.35 -15.78 0.56
N SER A 3 -8.04 -14.49 0.52
CA SER A 3 -9.02 -13.52 0.10
C SER A 3 -8.78 -13.28 -1.39
N LYS A 4 -9.60 -13.88 -2.23
CA LYS A 4 -9.78 -13.35 -3.57
C LYS A 4 -10.72 -12.19 -3.39
N THR A 5 -10.19 -11.01 -3.38
CA THR A 5 -11.02 -9.81 -3.40
C THR A 5 -11.22 -9.44 -4.86
N ALA A 6 -12.45 -9.47 -5.32
CA ALA A 6 -12.80 -8.94 -6.63
C ALA A 6 -13.25 -7.49 -6.43
N ILE A 7 -12.63 -6.56 -7.13
CA ILE A 7 -13.28 -5.27 -7.40
C ILE A 7 -14.16 -5.54 -8.61
N ILE A 8 -15.47 -5.51 -8.42
CA ILE A 8 -16.39 -5.49 -9.54
C ILE A 8 -16.45 -4.03 -10.00
N PRO A 9 -15.90 -3.69 -11.18
CA PRO A 9 -16.16 -2.38 -11.75
C PRO A 9 -17.67 -2.30 -11.97
N CYS A 10 -18.33 -1.26 -11.48
CA CYS A 10 -19.68 -0.93 -11.89
C CYS A 10 -19.68 -0.79 -13.41
N LEU A 11 -20.14 -1.80 -14.12
CA LEU A 11 -20.40 -1.76 -15.55
C LEU A 11 -21.56 -0.79 -15.77
N ASN A 12 -21.25 0.38 -16.26
CA ASN A 12 -22.06 1.44 -16.84
C ASN A 12 -21.89 2.79 -16.12
N PHE A 13 -20.74 3.42 -16.30
CA PHE A 13 -20.64 4.88 -16.41
C PHE A 13 -19.28 5.28 -17.04
N TYR A 14 -18.96 4.63 -18.19
CA TYR A 14 -17.96 5.14 -19.11
C TYR A 14 -18.69 5.95 -20.18
N ILE A 15 -19.23 7.10 -19.86
CA ILE A 15 -19.53 8.14 -20.85
C ILE A 15 -19.50 9.48 -20.10
N LEU A 16 -18.66 10.38 -20.60
CA LEU A 16 -18.49 11.79 -20.25
C LEU A 16 -17.39 12.14 -19.25
N TRP A 17 -16.15 11.81 -19.53
CA TRP A 17 -15.02 12.63 -19.08
C TRP A 17 -13.81 12.57 -20.04
N SER A 18 -14.06 12.75 -21.33
CA SER A 18 -12.98 12.92 -22.33
C SER A 18 -12.77 14.38 -22.78
N SER A 19 -13.32 15.37 -22.10
CA SER A 19 -13.26 16.76 -22.57
C SER A 19 -12.65 17.77 -21.60
N TYR A 20 -11.95 17.36 -20.53
CA TYR A 20 -11.27 18.32 -19.63
C TYR A 20 -9.84 17.97 -19.25
N LEU A 21 -9.16 17.17 -20.06
CA LEU A 21 -7.70 17.04 -20.02
C LEU A 21 -7.14 17.34 -21.40
N SER A 22 -7.36 18.59 -21.87
CA SER A 22 -6.52 19.18 -22.90
C SER A 22 -5.44 19.99 -22.21
N ASP A 23 -4.20 19.60 -22.52
CA ASP A 23 -2.98 20.40 -22.36
C ASP A 23 -2.56 20.82 -20.94
N SER A 24 -2.03 19.87 -20.20
CA SER A 24 -0.75 20.14 -19.55
C SER A 24 0.16 18.94 -19.87
N ASP A 25 1.20 19.21 -20.65
CA ASP A 25 2.33 18.32 -20.89
C ASP A 25 2.94 17.91 -19.54
N GLY A 26 2.28 16.97 -18.88
CA GLY A 26 2.71 16.36 -17.64
C GLY A 26 3.76 15.28 -17.90
N LYS A 27 4.85 15.64 -18.53
CA LYS A 27 6.12 15.01 -18.22
C LYS A 27 6.51 15.46 -16.82
N SER A 28 5.91 14.84 -15.80
CA SER A 28 6.49 14.89 -14.47
C SER A 28 7.87 14.28 -14.60
N ASN A 29 8.89 15.09 -14.41
CA ASN A 29 10.28 14.68 -14.43
C ASN A 29 10.46 13.62 -13.35
N HIS A 30 10.43 12.33 -13.73
CA HIS A 30 10.79 11.21 -12.84
C HIS A 30 12.18 11.39 -12.23
N THR A 31 13.03 12.23 -12.82
CA THR A 31 14.35 12.61 -12.35
C THR A 31 14.31 13.46 -11.07
N ASP A 32 13.37 14.37 -10.91
CA ASP A 32 13.38 15.31 -9.77
C ASP A 32 13.01 14.64 -8.43
N MET A 33 12.15 13.62 -8.43
CA MET A 33 11.80 12.91 -7.19
C MET A 33 12.87 11.91 -6.73
N MET A 34 13.76 11.46 -7.63
CA MET A 34 14.93 10.67 -7.26
C MET A 34 15.96 11.49 -6.49
N ASP A 35 15.97 12.80 -6.62
CA ASP A 35 16.97 13.65 -5.97
C ASP A 35 16.83 13.66 -4.44
N ASP A 36 15.67 13.30 -3.91
CA ASP A 36 15.43 13.24 -2.47
C ASP A 36 15.98 11.97 -1.79
N TYR A 37 16.33 10.91 -2.55
CA TYR A 37 16.93 9.73 -1.96
C TYR A 37 18.43 9.88 -1.74
N SER A 38 18.94 9.31 -0.65
CA SER A 38 20.37 9.20 -0.38
C SER A 38 21.10 8.35 -1.42
N ALA A 39 22.42 8.49 -1.52
CA ALA A 39 23.22 7.78 -2.52
C ALA A 39 23.06 6.25 -2.46
N SER A 40 23.04 5.68 -1.25
CA SER A 40 22.81 4.25 -1.02
C SER A 40 21.44 3.80 -1.50
N ALA A 41 20.39 4.59 -1.22
CA ALA A 41 19.05 4.28 -1.67
C ALA A 41 18.94 4.33 -3.20
N LYS A 42 19.48 5.37 -3.84
CA LYS A 42 19.53 5.50 -5.31
C LYS A 42 20.21 4.32 -5.99
N ALA A 43 21.36 3.92 -5.47
CA ALA A 43 22.12 2.78 -6.02
C ALA A 43 21.30 1.48 -5.95
N LEU A 44 20.65 1.22 -4.80
CA LEU A 44 19.87 0.01 -4.62
C LEU A 44 18.58 0.02 -5.44
N VAL A 45 17.91 1.18 -5.58
CA VAL A 45 16.75 1.35 -6.47
C VAL A 45 17.14 1.02 -7.90
N ALA A 46 18.24 1.60 -8.39
CA ALA A 46 18.71 1.35 -9.76
C ALA A 46 19.03 -0.14 -9.99
N GLU A 47 19.67 -0.81 -9.02
CA GLU A 47 19.96 -2.25 -9.12
C GLU A 47 18.66 -3.08 -9.17
N MET A 48 17.68 -2.80 -8.31
CA MET A 48 16.41 -3.52 -8.27
C MET A 48 15.59 -3.29 -9.54
N GLN A 49 15.54 -2.06 -10.05
CA GLN A 49 14.86 -1.73 -11.30
C GLN A 49 15.52 -2.44 -12.50
N ALA A 50 16.84 -2.48 -12.56
CA ALA A 50 17.55 -3.20 -13.62
C ALA A 50 17.26 -4.71 -13.59
N LYS A 51 17.21 -5.32 -12.40
CA LYS A 51 16.83 -6.73 -12.23
C LYS A 51 15.38 -6.99 -12.64
N ALA A 52 14.45 -6.15 -12.22
CA ALA A 52 13.03 -6.27 -12.56
C ALA A 52 12.81 -6.16 -14.08
N ALA A 53 13.53 -5.28 -14.76
CA ALA A 53 13.45 -5.10 -16.21
C ALA A 53 13.84 -6.35 -17.02
N LEU A 54 14.65 -7.26 -16.45
CA LEU A 54 15.01 -8.53 -17.10
C LEU A 54 13.90 -9.58 -17.06
N SER A 55 12.95 -9.46 -16.13
CA SER A 55 11.83 -10.39 -15.96
C SER A 55 10.60 -9.67 -15.41
N PRO A 56 9.94 -8.81 -16.20
CA PRO A 56 8.81 -7.99 -15.73
C PRO A 56 7.66 -8.81 -15.14
N THR A 57 7.37 -9.99 -15.67
CA THR A 57 6.32 -10.88 -15.14
C THR A 57 6.61 -11.36 -13.72
N LYS A 58 7.88 -11.43 -13.32
CA LYS A 58 8.28 -11.74 -11.94
C LYS A 58 8.39 -10.49 -11.06
N ALA A 59 8.34 -9.30 -11.65
CA ALA A 59 8.44 -8.08 -10.89
C ALA A 59 7.15 -7.79 -10.11
N VAL A 60 7.32 -7.31 -8.88
CA VAL A 60 6.22 -6.79 -8.02
C VAL A 60 6.55 -5.36 -7.66
N ALA A 61 5.76 -4.43 -8.20
CA ALA A 61 5.92 -3.00 -7.98
C ALA A 61 5.44 -2.60 -6.58
N PHE A 62 6.12 -1.65 -5.96
CA PHE A 62 5.74 -1.10 -4.66
C PHE A 62 6.23 0.35 -4.52
N GLN A 63 5.56 1.14 -3.70
CA GLN A 63 6.00 2.49 -3.38
C GLN A 63 6.95 2.49 -2.18
N GLY A 64 8.05 3.25 -2.27
CA GLY A 64 9.00 3.52 -1.19
C GLY A 64 10.41 3.03 -1.45
N ALA A 65 11.33 3.40 -0.54
CA ALA A 65 12.71 2.96 -0.60
C ALA A 65 12.85 1.45 -0.33
N PRO A 66 13.87 0.78 -0.91
CA PRO A 66 14.18 -0.60 -0.59
C PRO A 66 14.30 -0.85 0.91
N GLY A 67 13.70 -1.93 1.38
CA GLY A 67 13.66 -2.26 2.81
C GLY A 67 12.43 -1.74 3.56
N CYS A 68 11.53 -1.00 2.92
CA CYS A 68 10.26 -0.58 3.51
C CYS A 68 9.29 -1.76 3.76
N ASN A 69 8.19 -1.49 4.44
CA ASN A 69 7.20 -2.51 4.79
C ASN A 69 6.58 -3.18 3.55
N SER A 70 6.35 -2.43 2.45
CA SER A 70 5.89 -3.02 1.18
C SER A 70 6.89 -4.04 0.62
N ASN A 71 8.20 -3.74 0.71
CA ASN A 71 9.24 -4.67 0.28
C ASN A 71 9.29 -5.94 1.17
N ILE A 72 9.04 -5.82 2.48
CA ILE A 72 8.91 -6.98 3.37
C ILE A 72 7.70 -7.82 2.96
N ALA A 73 6.53 -7.20 2.77
CA ALA A 73 5.32 -7.89 2.33
C ALA A 73 5.52 -8.67 1.03
N ILE A 74 6.30 -8.11 0.07
CA ILE A 74 6.67 -8.80 -1.15
C ILE A 74 7.54 -10.03 -0.86
N GLN A 75 8.59 -9.89 -0.03
CA GLN A 75 9.47 -11.03 0.29
C GLN A 75 8.73 -12.16 1.01
N ASP A 76 7.78 -11.82 1.88
CA ASP A 76 6.99 -12.79 2.62
C ASP A 76 6.01 -13.54 1.72
N LEU A 77 5.32 -12.81 0.83
CA LEU A 77 4.26 -13.36 0.00
C LEU A 77 4.76 -13.94 -1.32
N PHE A 78 5.83 -13.37 -1.88
CA PHE A 78 6.41 -13.69 -3.17
C PHE A 78 7.94 -13.85 -3.07
N PRO A 79 8.46 -14.88 -2.38
CA PRO A 79 9.90 -15.01 -2.11
C PRO A 79 10.77 -15.09 -3.37
N ASP A 80 10.21 -15.57 -4.50
CA ASP A 80 10.90 -15.74 -5.76
C ASP A 80 10.67 -14.58 -6.74
N SER A 81 10.05 -13.49 -6.29
CA SER A 81 9.78 -12.31 -7.12
C SER A 81 10.93 -11.32 -7.10
N LEU A 82 10.86 -10.37 -8.02
CA LEU A 82 11.77 -9.24 -8.14
C LEU A 82 11.07 -7.97 -7.65
N PRO A 83 11.41 -7.42 -6.49
CA PRO A 83 10.82 -6.17 -6.02
C PRO A 83 11.19 -5.00 -6.96
N LEU A 84 10.18 -4.25 -7.43
CA LEU A 84 10.34 -3.07 -8.27
C LEU A 84 9.98 -1.82 -7.47
N PRO A 85 10.96 -1.09 -6.90
CA PRO A 85 10.70 0.14 -6.18
C PRO A 85 10.24 1.26 -7.11
N CYS A 86 9.16 1.91 -6.74
CA CYS A 86 8.53 3.04 -7.41
C CYS A 86 8.46 4.25 -6.48
N PHE A 87 8.42 5.46 -7.04
CA PHE A 87 8.41 6.69 -6.24
C PHE A 87 7.08 6.97 -5.59
N SER A 88 5.99 6.70 -6.31
CA SER A 88 4.63 6.97 -5.86
C SER A 88 3.76 5.72 -6.03
N PHE A 89 2.60 5.72 -5.38
CA PHE A 89 1.59 4.70 -5.62
C PHE A 89 1.13 4.73 -7.07
N ALA A 90 0.95 5.91 -7.67
CA ALA A 90 0.58 6.05 -9.07
C ALA A 90 1.61 5.39 -10.01
N ASP A 91 2.93 5.58 -9.76
CA ASP A 91 3.98 4.93 -10.54
C ASP A 91 3.97 3.39 -10.37
N ALA A 92 3.71 2.89 -9.15
CA ALA A 92 3.59 1.45 -8.91
C ALA A 92 2.41 0.82 -9.66
N LEU A 93 1.26 1.49 -9.70
CA LEU A 93 0.08 1.05 -10.46
C LEU A 93 0.34 1.13 -11.98
N THR A 94 0.96 2.23 -12.42
CA THR A 94 1.34 2.43 -13.84
C THR A 94 2.36 1.37 -14.27
N ALA A 95 3.29 0.96 -13.41
CA ALA A 95 4.26 -0.08 -13.73
C ALA A 95 3.59 -1.42 -14.09
N VAL A 96 2.45 -1.75 -13.49
CA VAL A 96 1.67 -2.95 -13.87
C VAL A 96 0.99 -2.73 -15.21
N LYS A 97 0.34 -1.59 -15.43
CA LYS A 97 -0.37 -1.26 -16.69
C LYS A 97 0.56 -1.20 -17.90
N GLU A 98 1.79 -0.76 -17.70
CA GLU A 98 2.82 -0.69 -18.74
C GLU A 98 3.59 -2.01 -18.92
N GLY A 99 3.26 -3.04 -18.15
CA GLY A 99 3.94 -4.34 -18.20
C GLY A 99 5.37 -4.31 -17.65
N ARG A 100 5.75 -3.30 -16.87
CA ARG A 100 7.03 -3.23 -16.14
C ARG A 100 7.05 -4.14 -14.92
N ALA A 101 5.86 -4.48 -14.42
CA ALA A 101 5.66 -5.45 -13.33
C ALA A 101 4.43 -6.31 -13.60
N GLY A 102 4.46 -7.56 -13.15
CA GLY A 102 3.29 -8.44 -13.22
C GLY A 102 2.25 -8.15 -12.14
N ARG A 103 2.67 -7.51 -11.03
CA ARG A 103 1.81 -7.17 -9.88
C ARG A 103 2.28 -5.90 -9.20
N ALA A 104 1.38 -5.31 -8.39
CA ALA A 104 1.74 -4.29 -7.40
C ALA A 104 1.35 -4.75 -5.98
N MET A 105 2.20 -4.43 -4.99
CA MET A 105 1.95 -4.62 -3.56
C MET A 105 1.71 -3.25 -2.94
N ILE A 106 0.48 -2.96 -2.56
CA ILE A 106 0.05 -1.63 -2.15
C ILE A 106 -0.57 -1.65 -0.76
N PRO A 107 -0.10 -0.82 0.20
CA PRO A 107 -0.76 -0.66 1.49
C PRO A 107 -2.05 0.13 1.30
N ILE A 108 -3.17 -0.35 1.86
CA ILE A 108 -4.45 0.36 1.79
C ILE A 108 -4.93 0.85 3.15
N GLU A 109 -4.47 0.23 4.23
CA GLU A 109 -4.92 0.55 5.58
C GLU A 109 -3.89 0.13 6.63
N ASN A 110 -3.83 0.90 7.71
CA ASN A 110 -3.04 0.55 8.89
C ASN A 110 -3.93 0.61 10.14
N SER A 111 -3.80 -0.35 11.04
CA SER A 111 -4.67 -0.49 12.22
C SER A 111 -4.62 0.70 13.20
N LEU A 112 -3.54 1.48 13.19
CA LEU A 112 -3.37 2.65 14.07
C LEU A 112 -3.63 3.98 13.34
N ASN A 113 -3.28 4.07 12.06
CA ASN A 113 -3.34 5.31 11.28
C ASN A 113 -4.55 5.38 10.34
N GLY A 114 -5.33 4.29 10.23
CA GLY A 114 -6.45 4.20 9.33
C GLY A 114 -6.03 4.04 7.86
N ARG A 115 -6.84 4.57 6.96
CA ARG A 115 -6.67 4.43 5.52
C ARG A 115 -5.43 5.14 4.96
N VAL A 116 -4.87 4.58 3.89
CA VAL A 116 -3.89 5.27 3.03
C VAL A 116 -4.67 6.15 2.04
N ALA A 117 -4.71 7.45 2.28
CA ALA A 117 -5.61 8.38 1.61
C ALA A 117 -5.49 8.35 0.08
N ASP A 118 -4.27 8.35 -0.46
CA ASP A 118 -4.02 8.39 -1.91
C ASP A 118 -4.63 7.19 -2.65
N MET A 119 -4.65 6.02 -2.01
CA MET A 119 -5.14 4.80 -2.63
C MET A 119 -6.63 4.81 -2.93
N HIS A 120 -7.39 5.59 -2.18
CA HIS A 120 -8.82 5.72 -2.40
C HIS A 120 -9.17 6.41 -3.72
N PHE A 121 -8.29 7.28 -4.21
CA PHE A 121 -8.44 7.91 -5.52
C PHE A 121 -7.78 7.09 -6.62
N LEU A 122 -6.60 6.56 -6.36
CA LEU A 122 -5.81 5.87 -7.37
C LEU A 122 -6.33 4.47 -7.71
N LEU A 123 -6.83 3.73 -6.71
CA LEU A 123 -7.28 2.36 -6.91
C LEU A 123 -8.47 2.25 -7.87
N PRO A 124 -9.55 3.06 -7.74
CA PRO A 124 -10.66 3.06 -8.69
C PRO A 124 -10.26 3.39 -10.11
N GLU A 125 -9.32 4.33 -10.26
CA GLU A 125 -8.87 4.82 -11.58
C GLU A 125 -7.81 3.91 -12.22
N SER A 126 -7.23 3.01 -11.44
CA SER A 126 -6.17 2.12 -11.92
C SER A 126 -6.64 1.11 -12.96
N GLY A 127 -7.90 0.67 -12.89
CA GLY A 127 -8.42 -0.45 -13.68
C GLY A 127 -7.85 -1.81 -13.28
N LEU A 128 -7.01 -1.88 -12.23
CA LEU A 128 -6.41 -3.11 -11.73
C LEU A 128 -7.37 -3.85 -10.79
N THR A 129 -7.19 -5.16 -10.70
CA THR A 129 -8.00 -6.05 -9.86
C THR A 129 -7.22 -6.49 -8.62
N ILE A 130 -7.86 -6.48 -7.45
CA ILE A 130 -7.31 -7.06 -6.23
C ILE A 130 -7.32 -8.59 -6.36
N GLN A 131 -6.12 -9.20 -6.28
CA GLN A 131 -5.95 -10.66 -6.35
C GLN A 131 -5.81 -11.31 -4.99
N ALA A 132 -5.23 -10.60 -4.02
CA ALA A 132 -4.99 -11.10 -2.68
C ALA A 132 -4.82 -9.94 -1.70
N GLU A 133 -4.92 -10.27 -0.41
CA GLU A 133 -4.59 -9.39 0.70
C GLU A 133 -3.47 -9.98 1.53
N TYR A 134 -2.69 -9.11 2.16
CA TYR A 134 -1.66 -9.49 3.10
C TYR A 134 -1.66 -8.55 4.31
N PHE A 135 -1.62 -9.12 5.49
CA PHE A 135 -1.60 -8.39 6.76
C PHE A 135 -0.21 -8.51 7.37
N LEU A 136 0.55 -7.42 7.36
CA LEU A 136 1.91 -7.37 7.87
C LEU A 136 1.92 -6.73 9.27
N PRO A 137 2.38 -7.44 10.31
CA PRO A 137 2.72 -6.81 11.59
C PRO A 137 3.91 -5.86 11.42
N ILE A 138 3.72 -4.60 11.79
CA ILE A 138 4.73 -3.56 11.65
C ILE A 138 5.62 -3.53 12.90
N ASN A 139 6.91 -3.76 12.70
CA ASN A 139 7.91 -3.75 13.76
C ASN A 139 8.95 -2.66 13.50
N HIS A 140 9.00 -1.66 14.37
CA HIS A 140 10.02 -0.62 14.32
C HIS A 140 11.27 -1.05 15.09
N CYS A 141 12.43 -0.88 14.43
CA CYS A 141 13.74 -1.09 15.02
C CYS A 141 14.51 0.23 15.08
N LEU A 142 15.27 0.42 16.14
CA LEU A 142 16.31 1.44 16.19
C LEU A 142 17.54 0.91 15.45
N VAL A 143 17.95 1.58 14.39
CA VAL A 143 19.07 1.15 13.55
C VAL A 143 20.10 2.27 13.39
N ALA A 144 21.38 1.92 13.39
CA ALA A 144 22.47 2.90 13.28
C ALA A 144 23.73 2.28 12.66
N PRO A 145 24.67 3.08 12.14
CA PRO A 145 25.98 2.60 11.76
C PRO A 145 26.73 2.00 12.94
N LYS A 146 27.57 1.01 12.67
CA LYS A 146 28.46 0.45 13.71
C LYS A 146 29.30 1.54 14.35
N GLY A 147 29.28 1.58 15.68
CA GLY A 147 30.04 2.59 16.42
C GLY A 147 29.40 3.98 16.45
N ALA A 148 28.11 4.11 16.21
CA ALA A 148 27.38 5.40 16.26
C ALA A 148 27.40 6.11 17.62
N GLY A 149 27.87 5.43 18.69
CA GLY A 149 27.93 5.98 20.02
C GLY A 149 26.56 6.16 20.69
N LYS A 150 26.47 7.08 21.64
CA LYS A 150 25.20 7.38 22.31
C LYS A 150 24.25 8.07 21.33
N ILE A 151 23.11 7.46 21.06
CA ILE A 151 22.09 8.02 20.15
C ILE A 151 21.41 9.22 20.81
N THR A 152 21.33 10.32 20.08
CA THR A 152 20.70 11.59 20.48
C THR A 152 19.60 12.03 19.53
N HIS A 153 19.67 11.59 18.27
CA HIS A 153 18.71 11.94 17.22
C HIS A 153 18.29 10.70 16.45
N VAL A 154 17.03 10.69 16.03
CA VAL A 154 16.45 9.61 15.24
C VAL A 154 15.67 10.18 14.06
N LEU A 155 15.95 9.70 12.84
CA LEU A 155 15.21 9.99 11.63
C LEU A 155 14.14 8.92 11.41
N SER A 156 12.93 9.30 11.00
CA SER A 156 11.92 8.41 10.43
C SER A 156 10.73 9.17 9.89
N HIS A 157 9.81 8.42 9.27
CA HIS A 157 8.50 8.96 8.89
C HIS A 157 7.72 9.43 10.15
N PRO A 158 7.00 10.57 10.08
CA PRO A 158 6.27 11.11 11.22
C PRO A 158 5.35 10.13 11.94
N GLN A 159 4.67 9.24 11.20
CA GLN A 159 3.83 8.21 11.79
C GLN A 159 4.64 7.21 12.64
N ALA A 160 5.78 6.74 12.15
CA ALA A 160 6.64 5.83 12.90
C ALA A 160 7.22 6.50 14.16
N LEU A 161 7.62 7.77 14.05
CA LEU A 161 8.07 8.57 15.20
C LEU A 161 6.95 8.73 16.23
N GLY A 162 5.71 8.97 15.78
CA GLY A 162 4.53 9.06 16.65
C GLY A 162 4.23 7.75 17.38
N GLN A 163 4.40 6.61 16.71
CA GLN A 163 4.19 5.27 17.27
C GLN A 163 5.28 4.83 18.27
N CYS A 164 6.42 5.51 18.32
CA CYS A 164 7.53 5.26 19.24
C CYS A 164 7.76 6.43 20.19
N ARG A 165 6.78 7.30 20.39
CA ARG A 165 6.92 8.58 21.10
C ARG A 165 7.35 8.40 22.57
N HIS A 166 6.71 7.49 23.30
CA HIS A 166 7.03 7.26 24.70
C HIS A 166 8.43 6.67 24.87
N TRP A 167 8.80 5.74 24.00
CA TRP A 167 10.13 5.16 23.99
C TRP A 167 11.20 6.23 23.73
N LEU A 168 11.01 7.10 22.73
CA LEU A 168 11.93 8.20 22.42
C LEU A 168 12.07 9.19 23.56
N GLN A 169 10.96 9.55 24.23
CA GLN A 169 10.97 10.44 25.40
C GLN A 169 11.72 9.84 26.57
N ALA A 170 11.50 8.56 26.89
CA ALA A 170 12.18 7.86 27.98
C ALA A 170 13.71 7.82 27.80
N HIS A 171 14.18 7.79 26.54
CA HIS A 171 15.61 7.76 26.21
C HIS A 171 16.21 9.14 25.91
N ASN A 172 15.43 10.24 26.02
CA ASN A 172 15.83 11.60 25.68
C ASN A 172 16.39 11.72 24.25
N ILE A 173 15.77 11.05 23.28
CA ILE A 173 16.15 11.06 21.87
C ILE A 173 15.23 12.03 21.10
N ARG A 174 15.85 12.91 20.31
CA ARG A 174 15.13 13.88 19.48
C ARG A 174 14.70 13.24 18.16
N ALA A 175 13.40 13.34 17.86
CA ALA A 175 12.83 12.90 16.60
C ALA A 175 13.06 13.92 15.47
N LEU A 176 13.45 13.44 14.29
CA LEU A 176 13.62 14.21 13.07
C LEU A 176 12.77 13.57 11.97
N ALA A 177 11.91 14.36 11.32
CA ALA A 177 11.04 13.88 10.27
C ALA A 177 11.82 13.55 8.98
N HIS A 178 11.45 12.46 8.32
CA HIS A 178 11.94 12.01 7.03
C HIS A 178 10.75 11.54 6.18
N ALA A 179 10.90 11.53 4.86
CA ALA A 179 9.83 11.15 3.92
C ALA A 179 9.34 9.70 4.09
N ASP A 180 10.26 8.76 4.37
CA ASP A 180 9.94 7.35 4.65
C ASP A 180 10.92 6.69 5.64
N THR A 181 10.52 5.54 6.21
CA THR A 181 11.29 4.83 7.23
C THR A 181 12.56 4.17 6.69
N ALA A 182 12.52 3.59 5.49
CA ALA A 182 13.66 2.90 4.89
C ALA A 182 14.64 3.90 4.26
N GLY A 183 14.12 4.99 3.66
CA GLY A 183 14.94 6.11 3.20
C GLY A 183 15.70 6.78 4.35
N ALA A 184 15.06 6.92 5.53
CA ALA A 184 15.75 7.40 6.74
C ALA A 184 16.92 6.49 7.14
N ALA A 185 16.78 5.18 7.04
CA ALA A 185 17.86 4.23 7.28
C ALA A 185 19.01 4.39 6.27
N ALA A 186 18.67 4.54 4.99
CA ALA A 186 19.66 4.78 3.93
C ALA A 186 20.44 6.08 4.17
N GLU A 187 19.74 7.16 4.54
CA GLU A 187 20.37 8.45 4.84
C GLU A 187 21.30 8.37 6.06
N VAL A 188 20.88 7.67 7.10
CA VAL A 188 21.73 7.44 8.29
C VAL A 188 22.98 6.63 7.93
N ALA A 189 22.84 5.63 7.05
CA ALA A 189 23.97 4.84 6.55
C ALA A 189 24.98 5.69 5.77
N ASP A 190 24.50 6.63 4.96
CA ASP A 190 25.37 7.51 4.17
C ASP A 190 26.02 8.60 5.00
N ARG A 191 25.29 9.21 5.93
CA ARG A 191 25.83 10.27 6.81
C ARG A 191 26.89 9.78 7.78
N LYS A 192 26.80 8.56 8.28
CA LYS A 192 27.70 7.96 9.29
C LYS A 192 27.97 8.88 10.49
N GLN A 193 26.98 9.67 10.84
CA GLN A 193 27.07 10.67 11.88
C GLN A 193 26.95 10.03 13.27
N THR A 194 27.88 10.35 14.17
CA THR A 194 27.80 9.93 15.57
C THR A 194 26.55 10.48 16.24
N GLY A 195 25.84 9.64 17.00
CA GLY A 195 24.62 10.00 17.73
C GLY A 195 23.35 10.03 16.86
N LEU A 196 23.44 9.69 15.57
CA LEU A 196 22.30 9.63 14.65
C LEU A 196 21.90 8.18 14.38
N ALA A 197 20.59 7.90 14.47
CA ALA A 197 19.98 6.62 14.17
C ALA A 197 18.71 6.81 13.30
N ALA A 198 18.12 5.72 12.83
CA ALA A 198 16.81 5.73 12.22
C ALA A 198 15.84 4.76 12.92
N LEU A 199 14.54 5.06 12.89
CA LEU A 199 13.48 4.07 13.12
C LEU A 199 13.10 3.48 11.77
N SER A 200 13.34 2.19 11.60
CA SER A 200 13.17 1.53 10.31
C SER A 200 12.86 0.04 10.49
N PRO A 201 12.32 -0.63 9.47
CA PRO A 201 12.23 -2.08 9.47
C PRO A 201 13.61 -2.75 9.48
N ALA A 202 13.67 -3.96 10.04
CA ALA A 202 14.91 -4.75 10.08
C ALA A 202 15.51 -5.04 8.69
N LEU A 203 14.67 -5.14 7.66
CA LEU A 203 15.12 -5.34 6.29
C LEU A 203 15.95 -4.17 5.78
N ALA A 204 15.55 -2.92 6.08
CA ALA A 204 16.34 -1.74 5.72
C ALA A 204 17.70 -1.75 6.39
N ALA A 205 17.78 -2.11 7.69
CA ALA A 205 19.07 -2.26 8.37
C ALA A 205 20.00 -3.24 7.62
N LYS A 206 19.47 -4.39 7.22
CA LYS A 206 20.22 -5.41 6.44
C LYS A 206 20.71 -4.86 5.09
N LEU A 207 19.82 -4.18 4.35
CA LEU A 207 20.14 -3.67 3.01
C LEU A 207 21.17 -2.54 3.03
N TYR A 208 21.13 -1.67 4.04
CA TYR A 208 22.03 -0.50 4.16
C TYR A 208 23.22 -0.73 5.10
N GLY A 209 23.42 -1.97 5.58
CA GLY A 209 24.59 -2.32 6.41
C GLY A 209 24.59 -1.67 7.79
N LEU A 210 23.42 -1.43 8.37
CA LEU A 210 23.25 -0.88 9.71
C LEU A 210 23.10 -1.98 10.75
N GLU A 211 23.50 -1.67 12.00
CA GLU A 211 23.23 -2.50 13.16
C GLU A 211 21.86 -2.20 13.72
N ILE A 212 21.15 -3.25 14.14
CA ILE A 212 19.90 -3.10 14.91
C ILE A 212 20.29 -2.97 16.37
N LEU A 213 20.08 -1.79 16.93
CA LEU A 213 20.38 -1.50 18.34
C LEU A 213 19.26 -2.01 19.25
N GLU A 214 18.00 -1.87 18.83
CA GLU A 214 16.83 -2.32 19.59
C GLU A 214 15.67 -2.66 18.63
N LYS A 215 14.81 -3.63 19.02
CA LYS A 215 13.64 -4.08 18.27
C LYS A 215 12.39 -3.88 19.08
N GLY A 216 11.26 -3.71 18.37
CA GLY A 216 9.94 -3.68 19.02
C GLY A 216 9.74 -2.47 19.90
N ILE A 217 10.24 -1.31 19.49
CA ILE A 217 10.22 -0.07 20.27
C ILE A 217 8.93 0.75 20.08
N ALA A 218 7.91 0.19 19.42
CA ALA A 218 6.61 0.83 19.31
C ALA A 218 5.87 0.86 20.65
N ASP A 219 5.11 1.93 20.88
CA ASP A 219 4.37 2.17 22.12
C ASP A 219 3.16 1.25 22.30
N GLY A 220 2.74 0.51 21.26
CA GLY A 220 1.57 -0.37 21.28
C GLY A 220 1.84 -1.74 20.65
N ASP A 221 1.08 -2.74 21.10
CA ASP A 221 1.31 -4.16 20.76
C ASP A 221 0.71 -4.60 19.40
N THR A 222 -0.18 -3.80 18.80
CA THR A 222 -0.91 -4.18 17.58
C THR A 222 -0.82 -3.09 16.52
N ASN A 223 0.22 -3.15 15.72
CA ASN A 223 0.36 -2.32 14.53
C ASN A 223 0.40 -3.25 13.31
N ILE A 224 -0.66 -3.25 12.52
CA ILE A 224 -0.79 -4.10 11.34
C ILE A 224 -1.11 -3.23 10.13
N THR A 225 -0.40 -3.43 9.03
CA THR A 225 -0.74 -2.83 7.75
C THR A 225 -1.38 -3.88 6.83
N ARG A 226 -2.54 -3.54 6.29
CA ARG A 226 -3.24 -4.31 5.26
C ARG A 226 -2.72 -3.89 3.90
N PHE A 227 -2.19 -4.83 3.15
CA PHE A 227 -1.76 -4.70 1.78
C PHE A 227 -2.72 -5.41 0.84
N VAL A 228 -2.85 -4.89 -0.37
CA VAL A 228 -3.50 -5.59 -1.48
C VAL A 228 -2.50 -5.88 -2.58
N VAL A 229 -2.67 -7.01 -3.23
CA VAL A 229 -1.94 -7.41 -4.43
C VAL A 229 -2.82 -7.08 -5.62
N LEU A 230 -2.34 -6.24 -6.50
CA LEU A 230 -3.04 -5.78 -7.69
C LEU A 230 -2.40 -6.32 -8.96
N ALA A 231 -3.22 -6.68 -9.96
CA ALA A 231 -2.78 -7.01 -11.31
C ALA A 231 -3.87 -6.67 -12.33
N GLU A 232 -3.54 -6.75 -13.62
CA GLU A 232 -4.51 -6.66 -14.70
C GLU A 232 -5.56 -7.77 -14.57
N ALA A 233 -6.81 -7.47 -14.91
CA ALA A 233 -7.93 -8.41 -14.78
C ALA A 233 -7.73 -9.71 -15.58
N ASP A 234 -7.15 -9.58 -16.78
CA ASP A 234 -6.93 -10.68 -17.70
C ASP A 234 -5.59 -11.40 -17.50
N THR A 235 -4.85 -11.05 -16.43
CA THR A 235 -3.57 -11.67 -16.17
C THR A 235 -3.74 -13.16 -15.87
N ASN A 236 -3.05 -14.00 -16.65
CA ASN A 236 -2.95 -15.42 -16.32
C ASN A 236 -2.10 -15.58 -15.05
N LEU A 237 -2.74 -15.92 -13.93
CA LEU A 237 -2.08 -16.06 -12.63
C LEU A 237 -1.00 -17.14 -12.60
N GLN A 238 -1.01 -18.08 -13.56
CA GLN A 238 0.01 -19.14 -13.68
C GLN A 238 1.34 -18.61 -14.22
N ASP A 239 1.32 -17.47 -14.95
CA ASP A 239 2.51 -16.82 -15.49
C ASP A 239 3.21 -15.92 -14.46
N LEU A 240 2.57 -15.71 -13.31
CA LEU A 240 3.09 -14.90 -12.22
C LEU A 240 3.65 -15.78 -11.09
N PRO A 241 4.61 -15.27 -10.30
CA PRO A 241 5.10 -15.96 -9.12
C PRO A 241 3.95 -16.42 -8.21
N PRO A 242 3.95 -17.68 -7.73
CA PRO A 242 2.88 -18.18 -6.89
C PRO A 242 2.81 -17.41 -5.57
N ILE A 243 1.60 -17.16 -5.09
CA ILE A 243 1.39 -16.62 -3.75
C ILE A 243 1.77 -17.71 -2.74
N ARG A 244 2.68 -17.40 -1.82
CA ARG A 244 3.08 -18.30 -0.74
C ARG A 244 1.86 -18.66 0.10
N GLN A 245 1.52 -19.95 0.12
CA GLN A 245 0.32 -20.43 0.80
C GLN A 245 0.52 -20.44 2.32
N ASN A 246 -0.09 -19.49 3.00
CA ASN A 246 -0.51 -19.58 4.42
C ASN A 246 -1.72 -18.66 4.67
N LEU A 247 -2.59 -18.54 3.68
CA LEU A 247 -3.75 -17.67 3.73
C LEU A 247 -4.98 -18.54 4.03
N SER A 248 -5.27 -18.74 5.32
CA SER A 248 -6.54 -19.34 5.78
C SER A 248 -7.47 -18.22 6.20
N GLY A 249 -8.65 -18.12 5.61
CA GLY A 249 -9.64 -17.13 6.00
C GLY A 249 -10.86 -17.13 5.09
N LYS A 250 -11.84 -16.32 5.47
CA LYS A 250 -13.03 -16.10 4.65
C LYS A 250 -12.65 -15.30 3.39
N MET A 251 -13.32 -15.61 2.30
CA MET A 251 -13.25 -14.80 1.10
C MET A 251 -13.91 -13.45 1.36
N MET A 252 -13.34 -12.41 0.75
CA MET A 252 -13.84 -11.04 0.86
C MET A 252 -14.06 -10.47 -0.53
N THR A 253 -15.10 -9.67 -0.68
CA THR A 253 -15.33 -8.88 -1.88
C THR A 253 -15.23 -7.41 -1.52
N SER A 254 -14.33 -6.68 -2.19
CA SER A 254 -14.22 -5.23 -2.10
C SER A 254 -14.97 -4.57 -3.24
N LEU A 255 -15.78 -3.59 -2.92
CA LEU A 255 -16.68 -2.90 -3.84
C LEU A 255 -16.39 -1.41 -3.85
N LEU A 256 -16.47 -0.82 -5.02
CA LEU A 256 -16.63 0.61 -5.17
C LEU A 256 -17.95 0.87 -5.89
N PHE A 257 -18.83 1.68 -5.31
CA PHE A 257 -20.13 1.98 -5.91
C PHE A 257 -20.51 3.46 -5.69
N THR A 258 -21.36 3.96 -6.57
CA THR A 258 -21.87 5.32 -6.51
C THR A 258 -23.38 5.27 -6.37
N VAL A 259 -23.93 6.09 -5.50
CA VAL A 259 -25.38 6.25 -5.36
C VAL A 259 -25.83 7.66 -5.74
N LYS A 260 -27.09 7.80 -6.08
CA LYS A 260 -27.71 9.11 -6.32
C LYS A 260 -27.72 9.93 -5.02
N ASN A 261 -27.48 11.23 -5.11
CA ASN A 261 -27.57 12.12 -3.94
C ASN A 261 -29.03 12.46 -3.60
N THR A 262 -29.78 11.44 -3.17
CA THR A 262 -31.18 11.53 -2.77
C THR A 262 -31.42 10.84 -1.43
N PRO A 263 -32.45 11.23 -0.66
CA PRO A 263 -32.79 10.57 0.59
C PRO A 263 -32.90 9.05 0.42
N SER A 264 -32.36 8.30 1.37
CA SER A 264 -32.38 6.84 1.44
C SER A 264 -31.60 6.10 0.33
N ALA A 265 -30.90 6.78 -0.61
CA ALA A 265 -30.17 6.12 -1.69
C ALA A 265 -29.13 5.12 -1.17
N LEU A 266 -28.29 5.54 -0.23
CA LEU A 266 -27.31 4.62 0.37
C LEU A 266 -27.98 3.46 1.13
N LEU A 267 -29.04 3.73 1.90
CA LEU A 267 -29.78 2.68 2.60
C LEU A 267 -30.32 1.62 1.64
N ASN A 268 -30.93 2.05 0.54
CA ASN A 268 -31.48 1.14 -0.47
C ASN A 268 -30.38 0.32 -1.14
N ALA A 269 -29.25 0.97 -1.48
CA ALA A 269 -28.11 0.31 -2.11
C ALA A 269 -27.51 -0.80 -1.22
N ILE A 270 -27.31 -0.55 0.07
CA ILE A 270 -26.69 -1.54 0.96
C ILE A 270 -27.69 -2.54 1.59
N LYS A 271 -28.99 -2.30 1.46
CA LYS A 271 -30.03 -3.16 2.06
C LYS A 271 -29.93 -4.60 1.58
N GLY A 272 -29.58 -4.80 0.31
CA GLY A 272 -29.42 -6.13 -0.28
C GLY A 272 -28.42 -7.03 0.47
N PHE A 273 -27.36 -6.46 1.04
CA PHE A 273 -26.39 -7.23 1.84
C PHE A 273 -27.03 -7.75 3.13
N GLY A 274 -27.76 -6.89 3.87
CA GLY A 274 -28.47 -7.30 5.06
C GLY A 274 -29.55 -8.34 4.81
N ASP A 275 -30.38 -8.13 3.79
CA ASP A 275 -31.48 -9.04 3.41
C ASP A 275 -30.96 -10.44 2.99
N ASN A 276 -29.76 -10.51 2.40
CA ASN A 276 -29.11 -11.76 2.00
C ASN A 276 -28.10 -12.29 3.04
N GLN A 277 -28.07 -11.75 4.25
CA GLN A 277 -27.16 -12.17 5.33
C GLN A 277 -25.67 -12.13 4.92
N VAL A 278 -25.30 -11.16 4.14
CA VAL A 278 -23.90 -10.86 3.78
C VAL A 278 -23.36 -9.81 4.75
N ASN A 279 -22.36 -10.18 5.52
CA ASN A 279 -21.76 -9.26 6.50
C ASN A 279 -20.90 -8.22 5.78
N MET A 280 -21.14 -6.92 6.05
CA MET A 280 -20.32 -5.82 5.58
C MET A 280 -19.33 -5.46 6.70
N THR A 281 -18.04 -5.65 6.45
CA THR A 281 -16.98 -5.42 7.43
C THR A 281 -16.40 -4.02 7.36
N LYS A 282 -16.62 -3.33 6.23
CA LYS A 282 -16.14 -1.96 6.01
C LYS A 282 -17.09 -1.21 5.10
N LEU A 283 -17.31 0.09 5.41
CA LEU A 283 -18.02 1.04 4.57
C LEU A 283 -17.39 2.41 4.75
N GLU A 284 -16.87 2.97 3.68
CA GLU A 284 -16.25 4.31 3.67
C GLU A 284 -16.87 5.16 2.57
N SER A 285 -17.06 6.45 2.86
CA SER A 285 -17.60 7.40 1.89
C SER A 285 -16.50 8.27 1.31
N TYR A 286 -16.64 8.61 0.04
CA TYR A 286 -15.75 9.50 -0.70
C TYR A 286 -16.50 10.67 -1.27
N GLN A 287 -15.81 11.82 -1.27
CA GLN A 287 -16.25 12.98 -2.02
C GLN A 287 -15.64 12.91 -3.41
N HIS A 288 -16.48 13.00 -4.44
CA HIS A 288 -16.03 13.03 -5.82
C HIS A 288 -16.11 14.46 -6.37
N GLY A 289 -15.00 14.93 -6.92
CA GLY A 289 -14.90 16.28 -7.49
C GLY A 289 -15.00 17.42 -6.45
N ALA A 290 -15.43 18.58 -6.90
CA ALA A 290 -15.57 19.80 -6.06
C ALA A 290 -16.87 19.80 -5.21
N SER A 291 -17.66 18.75 -5.25
CA SER A 291 -18.88 18.58 -4.47
C SER A 291 -18.54 18.05 -3.08
N PHE A 292 -19.04 18.72 -2.04
CA PHE A 292 -18.93 18.23 -0.65
C PHE A 292 -19.96 17.13 -0.30
N SER A 293 -20.63 16.56 -1.30
CA SER A 293 -21.55 15.45 -1.12
C SER A 293 -20.84 14.11 -1.40
N ALA A 294 -20.87 13.20 -0.41
CA ALA A 294 -20.36 11.85 -0.57
C ALA A 294 -21.41 11.00 -1.30
N THR A 295 -21.13 10.66 -2.54
CA THR A 295 -21.98 9.78 -3.35
C THR A 295 -21.27 8.50 -3.77
N GLN A 296 -19.95 8.41 -3.59
CA GLN A 296 -19.15 7.24 -3.86
C GLN A 296 -18.77 6.54 -2.56
N PHE A 297 -18.84 5.22 -2.55
CA PHE A 297 -18.58 4.41 -1.36
C PHE A 297 -17.68 3.23 -1.69
N TYR A 298 -16.76 2.94 -0.78
CA TYR A 298 -15.98 1.72 -0.75
C TYR A 298 -16.56 0.81 0.34
N ALA A 299 -16.75 -0.46 0.04
CA ALA A 299 -17.18 -1.43 1.03
C ALA A 299 -16.42 -2.75 0.89
N ASP A 300 -16.18 -3.41 2.03
CA ASP A 300 -15.73 -4.80 2.08
C ASP A 300 -16.85 -5.66 2.65
N VAL A 301 -17.18 -6.75 1.95
CA VAL A 301 -18.20 -7.72 2.37
C VAL A 301 -17.60 -9.14 2.43
N GLU A 302 -18.11 -9.97 3.34
CA GLU A 302 -17.71 -11.37 3.44
C GLU A 302 -18.34 -12.21 2.33
N GLY A 303 -17.54 -13.03 1.67
CA GLY A 303 -17.95 -13.98 0.63
C GLY A 303 -17.39 -13.63 -0.74
N GLU A 304 -17.53 -14.57 -1.67
CA GLU A 304 -17.17 -14.41 -3.08
C GLU A 304 -18.37 -13.91 -3.91
N PRO A 305 -18.14 -13.14 -4.99
CA PRO A 305 -19.21 -12.72 -5.90
C PRO A 305 -20.00 -13.89 -6.51
N SER A 306 -19.38 -15.06 -6.60
CA SER A 306 -19.98 -16.30 -7.10
C SER A 306 -20.90 -17.03 -6.10
N GLU A 307 -20.87 -16.65 -4.82
CA GLU A 307 -21.79 -17.18 -3.82
C GLU A 307 -23.19 -16.60 -4.05
N ASP A 308 -24.23 -17.44 -4.08
CA ASP A 308 -25.63 -17.03 -4.36
C ASP A 308 -26.10 -15.84 -3.51
N LYS A 309 -25.73 -15.80 -2.23
CA LYS A 309 -26.11 -14.70 -1.33
C LYS A 309 -25.42 -13.38 -1.68
N VAL A 310 -24.15 -13.45 -2.07
CA VAL A 310 -23.36 -12.27 -2.49
C VAL A 310 -23.84 -11.80 -3.85
N ALA A 311 -24.03 -12.71 -4.82
CA ALA A 311 -24.54 -12.38 -6.14
C ALA A 311 -25.88 -11.63 -6.06
N ARG A 312 -26.86 -12.16 -5.28
CA ARG A 312 -28.16 -11.46 -5.11
C ARG A 312 -28.01 -10.09 -4.43
N ALA A 313 -27.10 -9.95 -3.47
CA ALA A 313 -26.86 -8.66 -2.83
C ALA A 313 -26.26 -7.65 -3.79
N LEU A 314 -25.36 -8.10 -4.68
CA LEU A 314 -24.75 -7.29 -5.73
C LEU A 314 -25.77 -6.88 -6.81
N ASP A 315 -26.69 -7.78 -7.19
CA ASP A 315 -27.78 -7.46 -8.13
C ASP A 315 -28.65 -6.33 -7.57
N ILE A 316 -29.04 -6.40 -6.29
CA ILE A 316 -29.81 -5.34 -5.62
C ILE A 316 -29.01 -4.02 -5.56
N LEU A 317 -27.71 -4.10 -5.29
CA LEU A 317 -26.84 -2.91 -5.31
C LEU A 317 -26.83 -2.26 -6.69
N HIS A 318 -26.80 -3.06 -7.75
CA HIS A 318 -26.74 -2.60 -9.13
C HIS A 318 -28.04 -1.93 -9.61
N GLU A 319 -29.20 -2.31 -9.05
CA GLU A 319 -30.51 -1.76 -9.40
C GLU A 319 -30.77 -0.37 -8.77
N ASN A 320 -30.02 0.05 -7.75
CA ASN A 320 -30.20 1.27 -6.97
C ASN A 320 -29.15 2.35 -7.25
#